data_845603625e4fb36e3c8f403580a479ed
#
_entry.id   845603625e4fb36e3c8f403580a479ed
#
_cell.length_a   1.000
_cell.length_b   1.000
_cell.length_c   1.000
_cell.angle_alpha   90.00
_cell.angle_beta   90.00
_cell.angle_gamma   90.00
#
_symmetry.space_group_name_H-M   'P 1'
#
loop_
_entity.id
_entity.type
_entity.pdbx_description
1 polymer ?
#
loop_
_entity_poly.entity_id
_entity_poly.type
_entity_poly.pdbx_seq_one_letter_code
_entity_poly.pdbx_strand_id
1 'polypeptide(L)'
;MRIIDGMLAELEQEAETTRRVLQRIPQEHLSWKPHPKSMSLGQLALHVATLPGFVAEMAANDSMEAPQFVQPEATAASQLEPALTDSVARARRALGGFDDEGMGRMWRVESGGKESMDVGRLQKWLEGLSEDDLGKYKM
;
A
#
# COMPACT_ATOMS: atom_id res chain seq x y z
N MET A 1 0.71 -10.06 -23.17
CA MET A 1 0.87 -9.93 -21.71
C MET A 1 0.38 -8.55 -21.31
N ARG A 2 -0.47 -8.51 -20.31
CA ARG A 2 -0.99 -7.25 -19.76
C ARG A 2 0.07 -6.58 -18.88
N ILE A 3 0.04 -5.26 -18.75
CA ILE A 3 0.94 -4.50 -17.85
C ILE A 3 0.84 -5.04 -16.42
N ILE A 4 -0.38 -5.32 -15.95
CA ILE A 4 -0.63 -5.81 -14.59
C ILE A 4 0.01 -7.19 -14.31
N ASP A 5 0.24 -8.02 -15.32
CA ASP A 5 0.82 -9.35 -15.14
C ASP A 5 2.26 -9.29 -14.58
N GLY A 6 3.04 -8.29 -15.00
CA GLY A 6 4.36 -8.03 -14.44
C GLY A 6 4.29 -7.61 -12.96
N MET A 7 3.34 -6.76 -12.60
CA MET A 7 3.12 -6.32 -11.21
C MET A 7 2.66 -7.47 -10.31
N LEU A 8 1.82 -8.37 -10.83
CA LEU A 8 1.39 -9.56 -10.09
C LEU A 8 2.56 -10.51 -9.83
N ALA A 9 3.45 -10.70 -10.78
CA ALA A 9 4.64 -11.52 -10.60
C ALA A 9 5.59 -10.93 -9.54
N GLU A 10 5.78 -9.60 -9.54
CA GLU A 10 6.56 -8.88 -8.53
C GLU A 10 5.91 -8.98 -7.15
N LEU A 11 4.59 -8.80 -7.05
CA LEU A 11 3.84 -8.96 -5.79
C LEU A 11 4.09 -10.34 -5.15
N GLU A 12 4.06 -11.42 -5.94
CA GLU A 12 4.32 -12.77 -5.42
C GLU A 12 5.74 -12.92 -4.88
N GLN A 13 6.73 -12.38 -5.59
CA GLN A 13 8.12 -12.43 -5.17
C GLN A 13 8.35 -11.62 -3.89
N GLU A 14 7.82 -10.41 -3.80
CA GLU A 14 7.97 -9.53 -2.65
C GLU A 14 7.18 -10.04 -1.44
N ALA A 15 6.03 -10.67 -1.65
CA ALA A 15 5.25 -11.30 -0.58
C ALA A 15 6.04 -12.39 0.14
N GLU A 16 6.83 -13.18 -0.59
CA GLU A 16 7.67 -14.23 0.03
C GLU A 16 8.80 -13.62 0.87
N THR A 17 9.40 -12.54 0.41
CA THR A 17 10.41 -11.80 1.19
C THR A 17 9.79 -11.20 2.46
N THR A 18 8.63 -10.59 2.34
CA THR A 18 7.86 -10.03 3.46
C THR A 18 7.49 -11.11 4.48
N ARG A 19 7.04 -12.27 4.03
CA ARG A 19 6.72 -13.43 4.87
C ARG A 19 7.89 -13.82 5.77
N ARG A 20 9.08 -13.92 5.21
CA ARG A 20 10.30 -14.27 5.96
C ARG A 20 10.64 -13.23 7.04
N VAL A 21 10.39 -11.96 6.77
CA VAL A 21 10.58 -10.89 7.77
C VAL A 21 9.54 -11.01 8.87
N LEU A 22 8.25 -11.18 8.54
CA LEU A 22 7.17 -11.29 9.51
C LEU A 22 7.32 -12.51 10.43
N GLN A 23 7.86 -13.61 9.92
CA GLN A 23 8.14 -14.82 10.73
C GLN A 23 9.18 -14.58 11.85
N ARG A 24 9.96 -13.51 11.75
CA ARG A 24 11.00 -13.15 12.74
C ARG A 24 10.51 -12.17 13.80
N ILE A 25 9.28 -11.70 13.72
CA ILE A 25 8.71 -10.78 14.71
C ILE A 25 8.52 -11.49 16.04
N PRO A 26 9.18 -11.06 17.13
CA PRO A 26 9.09 -11.71 18.41
C PRO A 26 7.77 -11.38 19.12
N GLN A 27 7.07 -12.41 19.59
CA GLN A 27 5.80 -12.30 20.31
C GLN A 27 5.88 -11.34 21.51
N GLU A 28 6.96 -11.41 22.26
CA GLU A 28 7.18 -10.64 23.50
C GLU A 28 7.42 -9.13 23.26
N HIS A 29 7.69 -8.72 22.05
CA HIS A 29 7.99 -7.33 21.72
C HIS A 29 6.94 -6.62 20.84
N LEU A 30 5.75 -7.20 20.67
CA LEU A 30 4.71 -6.61 19.84
C LEU A 30 4.28 -5.21 20.29
N SER A 31 4.30 -4.92 21.58
CA SER A 31 3.95 -3.61 22.15
C SER A 31 5.11 -2.61 22.17
N TRP A 32 6.32 -3.04 21.82
CA TRP A 32 7.50 -2.15 21.82
C TRP A 32 7.35 -1.01 20.82
N LYS A 33 7.74 0.18 21.22
CA LYS A 33 7.76 1.40 20.41
C LYS A 33 9.15 2.05 20.45
N PRO A 34 9.70 2.48 19.32
CA PRO A 34 10.95 3.26 19.30
C PRO A 34 10.77 4.66 19.88
N HIS A 35 9.53 5.19 19.81
CA HIS A 35 9.16 6.50 20.33
C HIS A 35 7.68 6.49 20.73
N PRO A 36 7.23 7.25 21.75
CA PRO A 36 5.82 7.29 22.18
C PRO A 36 4.81 7.62 21.07
N LYS A 37 5.22 8.43 20.08
CA LYS A 37 4.37 8.80 18.93
C LYS A 37 4.45 7.83 17.76
N SER A 38 5.31 6.81 17.82
CA SER A 38 5.46 5.81 16.75
C SER A 38 4.44 4.70 16.90
N MET A 39 4.20 3.99 15.80
CA MET A 39 3.52 2.69 15.88
C MET A 39 4.32 1.73 16.77
N SER A 40 3.60 0.80 17.42
CA SER A 40 4.24 -0.37 18.02
C SER A 40 4.75 -1.32 16.94
N LEU A 41 5.64 -2.23 17.32
CA LEU A 41 6.12 -3.29 16.42
C LEU A 41 4.94 -4.11 15.87
N GLY A 42 3.98 -4.46 16.71
CA GLY A 42 2.77 -5.20 16.32
C GLY A 42 1.87 -4.42 15.37
N GLN A 43 1.74 -3.11 15.56
CA GLN A 43 1.00 -2.23 14.62
C GLN A 43 1.70 -2.17 13.26
N LEU A 44 3.01 -1.94 13.24
CA LEU A 44 3.77 -1.84 11.99
C LEU A 44 3.79 -3.17 11.25
N ALA A 45 4.01 -4.28 11.95
CA ALA A 45 4.03 -5.60 11.33
C ALA A 45 2.67 -5.98 10.71
N LEU A 46 1.57 -5.70 11.40
CA LEU A 46 0.23 -5.93 10.86
C LEU A 46 -0.08 -4.99 9.69
N HIS A 47 0.37 -3.74 9.77
CA HIS A 47 0.26 -2.79 8.66
C HIS A 47 0.97 -3.30 7.40
N VAL A 48 2.23 -3.75 7.54
CA VAL A 48 2.99 -4.33 6.42
C VAL A 48 2.27 -5.56 5.85
N ALA A 49 1.73 -6.43 6.69
CA ALA A 49 1.01 -7.62 6.26
C ALA A 49 -0.26 -7.32 5.46
N THR A 50 -1.01 -6.29 5.87
CA THR A 50 -2.34 -5.98 5.31
C THR A 50 -2.30 -4.97 4.15
N LEU A 51 -1.21 -4.24 3.99
CA LEU A 51 -1.09 -3.15 3.03
C LEU A 51 -1.31 -3.58 1.56
N PRO A 52 -0.76 -4.70 1.07
CA PRO A 52 -0.96 -5.09 -0.33
C PRO A 52 -2.43 -5.22 -0.73
N GLY A 53 -3.23 -5.91 0.06
CA GLY A 53 -4.66 -6.08 -0.18
C GLY A 53 -5.43 -4.77 -0.11
N PHE A 54 -5.14 -3.98 0.93
CA PHE A 54 -5.79 -2.68 1.12
C PHE A 54 -5.53 -1.74 -0.05
N VAL A 55 -4.27 -1.58 -0.46
CA VAL A 55 -3.89 -0.68 -1.57
C VAL A 55 -4.45 -1.16 -2.90
N ALA A 56 -4.41 -2.47 -3.18
CA ALA A 56 -4.94 -3.02 -4.41
C ALA A 56 -6.46 -2.86 -4.53
N GLU A 57 -7.21 -3.13 -3.46
CA GLU A 57 -8.66 -2.93 -3.44
C GLU A 57 -9.03 -1.45 -3.56
N MET A 58 -8.27 -0.58 -2.91
CA MET A 58 -8.43 0.86 -3.04
C MET A 58 -8.19 1.32 -4.49
N ALA A 59 -7.14 0.84 -5.13
CA ALA A 59 -6.82 1.16 -6.52
C ALA A 59 -7.85 0.61 -7.53
N ALA A 60 -8.55 -0.47 -7.17
CA ALA A 60 -9.60 -1.06 -8.01
C ALA A 60 -10.87 -0.20 -8.08
N ASN A 61 -11.04 0.76 -7.19
CA ASN A 61 -12.11 1.75 -7.24
C ASN A 61 -11.64 3.01 -7.96
N ASP A 62 -12.55 3.77 -8.54
CA ASP A 62 -12.22 5.02 -9.24
C ASP A 62 -11.83 6.16 -8.28
N SER A 63 -12.28 6.06 -7.04
CA SER A 63 -11.98 7.02 -5.97
C SER A 63 -12.06 6.37 -4.59
N MET A 64 -11.48 7.02 -3.60
CA MET A 64 -11.66 6.66 -2.20
C MET A 64 -11.91 7.90 -1.36
N GLU A 65 -12.71 7.75 -0.30
CA GLU A 65 -12.76 8.72 0.78
C GLU A 65 -11.47 8.62 1.59
N ALA A 66 -10.85 9.76 1.92
CA ALA A 66 -9.64 9.79 2.73
C ALA A 66 -9.91 9.13 4.10
N PRO A 67 -9.23 8.02 4.45
CA PRO A 67 -9.58 7.26 5.63
C PRO A 67 -9.15 8.00 6.90
N GLN A 68 -10.03 7.98 7.90
CA GLN A 68 -9.60 8.16 9.29
C GLN A 68 -9.14 6.80 9.80
N PHE A 69 -7.87 6.53 9.65
CA PHE A 69 -7.33 5.20 9.88
C PHE A 69 -6.54 5.12 11.18
N VAL A 70 -6.95 4.21 12.04
CA VAL A 70 -6.17 3.79 13.20
C VAL A 70 -5.68 2.37 12.93
N GLN A 71 -4.36 2.21 12.85
CA GLN A 71 -3.77 0.89 12.62
C GLN A 71 -3.99 -0.01 13.85
N PRO A 72 -4.68 -1.16 13.70
CA PRO A 72 -4.80 -2.12 14.78
C PRO A 72 -3.44 -2.76 15.10
N GLU A 73 -3.26 -3.16 16.35
CA GLU A 73 -2.09 -3.87 16.82
C GLU A 73 -2.33 -5.40 16.71
N ALA A 74 -1.33 -6.13 16.25
CA ALA A 74 -1.35 -7.57 16.34
C ALA A 74 -1.27 -8.00 17.82
N THR A 75 -2.19 -8.84 18.25
CA THR A 75 -2.21 -9.39 19.62
C THR A 75 -1.38 -10.65 19.74
N ALA A 76 -1.07 -11.29 18.63
CA ALA A 76 -0.19 -12.45 18.54
C ALA A 76 0.63 -12.42 17.27
N ALA A 77 1.92 -12.79 17.34
CA ALA A 77 2.79 -12.88 16.17
C ALA A 77 2.28 -13.89 15.12
N SER A 78 1.56 -14.92 15.58
CA SER A 78 0.91 -15.92 14.71
C SER A 78 -0.21 -15.36 13.81
N GLN A 79 -0.67 -14.14 14.05
CA GLN A 79 -1.66 -13.46 13.17
C GLN A 79 -1.04 -12.89 11.90
N LEU A 80 0.27 -12.62 11.89
CA LEU A 80 0.92 -11.84 10.84
C LEU A 80 0.99 -12.59 9.51
N GLU A 81 1.38 -13.85 9.52
CA GLU A 81 1.52 -14.65 8.31
C GLU A 81 0.17 -14.94 7.63
N PRO A 82 -0.90 -15.35 8.34
CA PRO A 82 -2.23 -15.45 7.78
C PRO A 82 -2.77 -14.13 7.24
N ALA A 83 -2.51 -13.01 7.93
CA ALA A 83 -2.91 -11.68 7.45
C ALA A 83 -2.23 -11.31 6.12
N LEU A 84 -0.94 -11.60 5.97
CA LEU A 84 -0.24 -11.42 4.71
C LEU A 84 -0.81 -12.31 3.60
N THR A 85 -1.04 -13.58 3.88
CA THR A 85 -1.60 -14.53 2.91
C THR A 85 -2.97 -14.08 2.40
N ASP A 86 -3.86 -13.65 3.29
CA ASP A 86 -5.16 -13.08 2.92
C ASP A 86 -5.00 -11.80 2.10
N SER A 87 -4.13 -10.90 2.55
CA SER A 87 -3.87 -9.62 1.89
C SER A 87 -3.36 -9.80 0.45
N VAL A 88 -2.41 -10.70 0.24
CA VAL A 88 -1.88 -11.00 -1.10
C VAL A 88 -2.94 -11.62 -2.00
N ALA A 89 -3.79 -12.52 -1.46
CA ALA A 89 -4.90 -13.10 -2.20
C ALA A 89 -5.93 -12.03 -2.63
N ARG A 90 -6.25 -11.09 -1.76
CA ARG A 90 -7.12 -9.94 -2.05
C ARG A 90 -6.51 -9.03 -3.11
N ALA A 91 -5.22 -8.71 -2.98
CA ALA A 91 -4.49 -7.92 -3.98
C ALA A 91 -4.50 -8.59 -5.35
N ARG A 92 -4.25 -9.89 -5.42
CA ARG A 92 -4.30 -10.67 -6.66
C ARG A 92 -5.68 -10.62 -7.32
N ARG A 93 -6.75 -10.75 -6.55
CA ARG A 93 -8.12 -10.65 -7.08
C ARG A 93 -8.43 -9.25 -7.62
N ALA A 94 -8.09 -8.22 -6.85
CA ALA A 94 -8.34 -6.83 -7.23
C ALA A 94 -7.55 -6.42 -8.48
N LEU A 95 -6.25 -6.70 -8.49
CA LEU A 95 -5.35 -6.33 -9.60
C LEU A 95 -5.60 -7.20 -10.84
N GLY A 96 -5.98 -8.47 -10.68
CA GLY A 96 -6.26 -9.37 -11.79
C GLY A 96 -7.42 -8.93 -12.69
N GLY A 97 -8.28 -8.04 -12.21
CA GLY A 97 -9.37 -7.42 -12.97
C GLY A 97 -8.95 -6.26 -13.88
N PHE A 98 -7.72 -5.76 -13.74
CA PHE A 98 -7.25 -4.65 -14.58
C PHE A 98 -6.84 -5.12 -15.97
N ASP A 99 -7.31 -4.40 -16.98
CA ASP A 99 -6.74 -4.38 -18.33
C ASP A 99 -5.82 -3.16 -18.50
N ASP A 100 -5.13 -3.07 -19.64
CA ASP A 100 -4.18 -1.96 -19.88
C ASP A 100 -4.89 -0.61 -19.97
N GLU A 101 -6.14 -0.57 -20.43
CA GLU A 101 -6.96 0.64 -20.43
C GLU A 101 -7.32 1.07 -19.01
N GLY A 102 -7.71 0.13 -18.15
CA GLY A 102 -8.01 0.38 -16.74
C GLY A 102 -6.82 0.92 -15.96
N MET A 103 -5.61 0.48 -16.29
CA MET A 103 -4.36 0.98 -15.70
C MET A 103 -4.12 2.46 -15.98
N GLY A 104 -4.65 2.98 -17.08
CA GLY A 104 -4.50 4.40 -17.48
C GLY A 104 -5.59 5.33 -16.93
N ARG A 105 -6.58 4.82 -16.19
CA ARG A 105 -7.66 5.64 -15.66
C ARG A 105 -7.23 6.55 -14.53
N MET A 106 -7.92 7.68 -14.42
CA MET A 106 -7.76 8.62 -13.31
C MET A 106 -8.27 8.01 -12.01
N TRP A 107 -7.51 8.19 -10.95
CA TRP A 107 -7.88 7.80 -9.61
C TRP A 107 -7.88 9.02 -8.68
N ARG A 108 -8.84 9.09 -7.74
CA ARG A 108 -9.06 10.27 -6.88
C ARG A 108 -9.12 9.91 -5.41
N VAL A 109 -8.60 10.81 -4.57
CA VAL A 109 -8.87 10.82 -3.13
C VAL A 109 -9.81 11.96 -2.81
N GLU A 110 -10.91 11.66 -2.14
CA GLU A 110 -11.91 12.62 -1.70
C GLU A 110 -11.86 12.78 -0.17
N SER A 111 -12.20 13.96 0.31
CA SER A 111 -12.32 14.23 1.74
C SER A 111 -13.51 15.14 1.98
N GLY A 112 -14.53 14.62 2.69
CA GLY A 112 -15.77 15.36 2.96
C GLY A 112 -16.51 15.81 1.71
N GLY A 113 -16.50 14.98 0.64
CA GLY A 113 -17.15 15.30 -0.64
C GLY A 113 -16.35 16.27 -1.52
N LYS A 114 -15.13 16.64 -1.12
CA LYS A 114 -14.20 17.44 -1.91
C LYS A 114 -13.01 16.59 -2.37
N GLU A 115 -12.61 16.78 -3.60
CA GLU A 115 -11.42 16.18 -4.15
C GLU A 115 -10.18 16.72 -3.42
N SER A 116 -9.44 15.85 -2.72
CA SER A 116 -8.24 16.21 -1.96
C SER A 116 -6.95 15.92 -2.73
N MET A 117 -6.98 14.90 -3.59
CA MET A 117 -5.86 14.55 -4.45
C MET A 117 -6.39 13.96 -5.76
N ASP A 118 -5.85 14.46 -6.86
CA ASP A 118 -6.07 13.96 -8.21
C ASP A 118 -4.72 13.58 -8.80
N VAL A 119 -4.54 12.31 -9.12
CA VAL A 119 -3.28 11.81 -9.71
C VAL A 119 -2.99 12.50 -11.04
N GLY A 120 -4.02 12.87 -11.82
CA GLY A 120 -3.82 13.64 -13.03
C GLY A 120 -3.29 15.06 -12.80
N ARG A 121 -3.62 15.69 -11.66
CA ARG A 121 -3.02 16.98 -11.27
C ARG A 121 -1.54 16.82 -10.92
N LEU A 122 -1.19 15.72 -10.23
CA LEU A 122 0.20 15.41 -9.94
C LEU A 122 1.01 15.24 -11.23
N GLN A 123 0.47 14.54 -12.22
CA GLN A 123 1.09 14.39 -13.53
C GLN A 123 1.26 15.74 -14.22
N LYS A 124 0.21 16.57 -14.28
CA LYS A 124 0.29 17.94 -14.84
C LYS A 124 1.30 18.82 -14.10
N TRP A 125 1.38 18.66 -12.79
CA TRP A 125 2.38 19.39 -12.00
C TRP A 125 3.80 18.95 -12.36
N LEU A 126 4.04 17.63 -12.48
CA LEU A 126 5.32 17.07 -12.92
C LEU A 126 5.70 17.51 -14.34
N GLU A 127 4.73 17.54 -15.25
CA GLU A 127 4.92 18.02 -16.64
C GLU A 127 5.23 19.53 -16.70
N GLY A 128 4.75 20.30 -15.71
CA GLY A 128 5.01 21.73 -15.58
C GLY A 128 6.33 22.08 -14.89
N LEU A 129 7.04 21.12 -14.33
CA LEU A 129 8.35 21.34 -13.73
C LEU A 129 9.42 21.45 -14.82
N SER A 130 10.22 22.53 -14.76
CA SER A 130 11.40 22.67 -15.61
C SER A 130 12.49 21.68 -15.18
N GLU A 131 13.45 21.40 -16.09
CA GLU A 131 14.62 20.58 -15.74
C GLU A 131 15.41 21.16 -14.56
N ASP A 132 15.42 22.50 -14.42
CA ASP A 132 16.04 23.19 -13.29
C ASP A 132 15.31 22.93 -11.96
N ASP A 133 13.97 22.82 -12.00
CA ASP A 133 13.18 22.49 -10.82
C ASP A 133 13.39 21.04 -10.38
N LEU A 134 13.45 20.11 -11.33
CA LEU A 134 13.77 18.70 -11.06
C LEU A 134 15.18 18.51 -10.51
N GLY A 135 16.13 19.36 -10.90
CA GLY A 135 17.51 19.36 -10.39
C GLY A 135 17.60 19.65 -8.89
N LYS A 136 16.67 20.42 -8.32
CA LYS A 136 16.63 20.73 -6.88
C LYS A 136 16.25 19.55 -5.99
N TYR A 137 15.63 18.49 -6.54
CA TYR A 137 15.17 17.30 -5.82
C TYR A 137 16.05 16.05 -6.08
N LYS A 138 17.11 16.19 -6.87
CA LYS A 138 18.14 15.14 -6.97
C LYS A 138 19.01 15.19 -5.73
N MET A 139 18.73 14.28 -4.81
CA MET A 139 19.68 13.94 -3.75
C MET A 139 20.80 13.07 -4.31
#